data_341d8f86cababfc6a30fb5682dfdafea
#
_entry.id   341d8f86cababfc6a30fb5682dfdafea
#
_cell.length_a   1.000
_cell.length_b   1.000
_cell.length_c   1.000
_cell.angle_alpha   90.00
_cell.angle_beta   90.00
_cell.angle_gamma   90.00
#
_symmetry.space_group_name_H-M   'P 1'
#
loop_
_entity.id
_entity.type
_entity.pdbx_description
1 polymer ?
#
loop_
_entity_poly.entity_id
_entity_poly.type
_entity_poly.pdbx_seq_one_letter_code
_entity_poly.pdbx_strand_id
1 'polypeptide(L)'
;MLRLSDSLYYNVIKSTDLLAEEVEPEVRLLYDTYSDYVEDIALFDSAGRLLASAPAVVVREDVPVAQEDWFIQAMEQTANFHFGRPKVQRLFQEQTPQYPWVISLSSAVELTSGTDTQLGVLLIDLKYSALEDIFRNIKLSESGYVYLMDRDGALIYHPERTLIA
;
A
#
# COMPACT_ATOMS: atom_id res chain seq x y z
N MET A 1 -4.27 2.39 18.21
CA MET A 1 -3.77 2.87 16.92
C MET A 1 -2.68 1.99 16.31
N LEU A 2 -1.89 1.29 17.11
CA LEU A 2 -0.85 0.33 16.67
C LEU A 2 -1.42 -1.01 16.13
N ARG A 3 -2.68 -1.33 16.38
CA ARG A 3 -3.25 -2.65 16.06
C ARG A 3 -3.48 -2.91 14.57
N LEU A 4 -3.68 -1.88 13.74
CA LEU A 4 -3.94 -2.08 12.31
C LEU A 4 -2.62 -2.37 11.57
N SER A 5 -1.56 -1.61 11.91
CA SER A 5 -0.22 -1.86 11.37
C SER A 5 0.32 -3.20 11.84
N ASP A 6 0.10 -3.57 13.13
CA ASP A 6 0.56 -4.84 13.67
C ASP A 6 -0.19 -6.03 13.07
N SER A 7 -1.48 -5.88 12.80
CA SER A 7 -2.30 -6.94 12.19
C SER A 7 -2.00 -7.12 10.70
N LEU A 8 -1.86 -6.02 9.96
CA LEU A 8 -1.39 -6.05 8.56
C LEU A 8 0.03 -6.60 8.49
N TYR A 9 0.93 -6.14 9.37
CA TYR A 9 2.28 -6.63 9.52
C TYR A 9 2.30 -8.15 9.78
N TYR A 10 1.51 -8.62 10.74
CA TYR A 10 1.55 -10.02 11.16
C TYR A 10 0.92 -10.96 10.13
N ASN A 11 -0.14 -10.54 9.44
CA ASN A 11 -0.79 -11.36 8.42
C ASN A 11 -0.05 -11.33 7.09
N VAL A 12 0.55 -10.19 6.72
CA VAL A 12 1.31 -10.04 5.46
C VAL A 12 2.70 -10.64 5.56
N ILE A 13 3.39 -10.53 6.72
CA ILE A 13 4.78 -11.01 6.85
C ILE A 13 4.88 -12.46 7.25
N LYS A 14 3.92 -12.99 8.00
CA LYS A 14 3.95 -14.39 8.39
C LYS A 14 3.61 -15.36 7.26
N SER A 15 2.99 -14.85 6.19
CA SER A 15 2.74 -15.59 4.95
C SER A 15 3.83 -15.36 3.90
N THR A 16 5.08 -15.18 4.31
CA THR A 16 6.22 -14.92 3.41
C THR A 16 6.53 -16.04 2.43
N ASP A 17 5.96 -17.23 2.61
CA ASP A 17 6.02 -18.34 1.64
C ASP A 17 4.69 -18.42 0.89
N LEU A 18 4.41 -17.42 0.04
CA LEU A 18 3.26 -17.51 -0.85
C LEU A 18 3.53 -18.54 -1.95
N LEU A 19 2.76 -19.62 -1.94
CA LEU A 19 2.71 -20.53 -3.09
C LEU A 19 2.13 -19.75 -4.26
N ALA A 20 2.82 -19.71 -5.38
CA ALA A 20 2.40 -18.95 -6.56
C ALA A 20 0.98 -19.29 -7.04
N GLU A 21 0.48 -20.48 -6.70
CA GLU A 21 -0.87 -20.96 -7.03
C GLU A 21 -1.95 -20.43 -6.05
N GLU A 22 -1.57 -19.94 -4.85
CA GLU A 22 -2.48 -19.48 -3.80
C GLU A 22 -2.47 -17.96 -3.61
N VAL A 23 -1.67 -17.25 -4.39
CA VAL A 23 -1.45 -15.81 -4.28
C VAL A 23 -2.74 -15.00 -4.45
N GLU A 24 -3.55 -15.32 -5.46
CA GLU A 24 -4.77 -14.56 -5.73
C GLU A 24 -5.82 -14.68 -4.61
N PRO A 25 -6.13 -15.88 -4.09
CA PRO A 25 -7.02 -16.03 -2.95
C PRO A 25 -6.54 -15.29 -1.69
N GLU A 26 -5.22 -15.30 -1.42
CA GLU A 26 -4.67 -14.62 -0.25
C GLU A 26 -4.71 -13.10 -0.37
N VAL A 27 -4.39 -12.54 -1.53
CA VAL A 27 -4.52 -11.11 -1.81
C VAL A 27 -5.97 -10.67 -1.66
N ARG A 28 -6.92 -11.47 -2.16
CA ARG A 28 -8.35 -11.20 -2.01
C ARG A 28 -8.80 -11.24 -0.55
N LEU A 29 -8.40 -12.26 0.19
CA LEU A 29 -8.74 -12.39 1.62
C LEU A 29 -8.20 -11.21 2.43
N LEU A 30 -6.99 -10.78 2.14
CA LEU A 30 -6.38 -9.62 2.79
C LEU A 30 -7.17 -8.34 2.47
N TYR A 31 -7.53 -8.13 1.21
CA TYR A 31 -8.35 -6.99 0.80
C TYR A 31 -9.73 -7.02 1.47
N ASP A 32 -10.45 -8.15 1.42
CA ASP A 32 -11.80 -8.28 2.01
C ASP A 32 -11.76 -8.00 3.52
N THR A 33 -10.68 -8.39 4.19
CA THR A 33 -10.50 -8.15 5.64
C THR A 33 -10.31 -6.67 5.98
N TYR A 34 -9.65 -5.90 5.09
CA TYR A 34 -9.23 -4.52 5.36
C TYR A 34 -9.82 -3.50 4.38
N SER A 35 -10.85 -3.84 3.63
CA SER A 35 -11.45 -3.02 2.57
C SER A 35 -11.95 -1.64 3.03
N ASP A 36 -12.24 -1.46 4.32
CA ASP A 36 -12.60 -0.16 4.88
C ASP A 36 -11.42 0.83 4.85
N TYR A 37 -10.18 0.33 4.90
CA TYR A 37 -8.95 1.12 5.01
C TYR A 37 -8.07 1.04 3.77
N VAL A 38 -8.25 0.00 2.95
CA VAL A 38 -7.42 -0.31 1.80
C VAL A 38 -8.17 0.00 0.51
N GLU A 39 -7.54 0.73 -0.39
CA GLU A 39 -8.07 1.02 -1.73
C GLU A 39 -7.85 -0.17 -2.65
N ASP A 40 -6.61 -0.65 -2.69
CA ASP A 40 -6.22 -1.82 -3.46
C ASP A 40 -4.99 -2.52 -2.86
N ILE A 41 -4.82 -3.78 -3.25
CA ILE A 41 -3.63 -4.59 -2.98
C ILE A 41 -3.19 -5.19 -4.30
N ALA A 42 -1.91 -5.08 -4.61
CA ALA A 42 -1.33 -5.64 -5.82
C ALA A 42 -0.02 -6.35 -5.52
N LEU A 43 0.19 -7.51 -6.13
CA LEU A 43 1.42 -8.26 -6.05
C LEU A 43 2.08 -8.30 -7.43
N PHE A 44 3.35 -7.97 -7.46
CA PHE A 44 4.18 -7.94 -8.66
C PHE A 44 5.33 -8.93 -8.56
N ASP A 45 5.76 -9.47 -9.69
CA ASP A 45 7.02 -10.22 -9.77
C ASP A 45 8.23 -9.28 -9.77
N SER A 46 9.43 -9.85 -9.77
CA SER A 46 10.70 -9.08 -9.79
C SER A 46 10.90 -8.22 -11.04
N ALA A 47 10.14 -8.46 -12.10
CA ALA A 47 10.15 -7.65 -13.31
C ALA A 47 9.07 -6.55 -13.33
N GLY A 48 8.28 -6.42 -12.26
CA GLY A 48 7.18 -5.46 -12.16
C GLY A 48 5.92 -5.87 -12.91
N ARG A 49 5.74 -7.16 -13.26
CA ARG A 49 4.51 -7.68 -13.86
C ARG A 49 3.51 -8.01 -12.75
N LEU A 50 2.27 -7.57 -12.93
CA LEU A 50 1.18 -7.88 -12.00
C LEU A 50 0.88 -9.37 -11.98
N LEU A 51 0.93 -9.99 -10.81
CA LEU A 51 0.59 -11.39 -10.57
C LEU A 51 -0.81 -11.56 -10.02
N ALA A 52 -1.20 -10.71 -9.06
CA ALA A 52 -2.51 -10.73 -8.44
C ALA A 52 -2.90 -9.35 -7.95
N SER A 53 -4.20 -9.08 -7.84
CA SER A 53 -4.71 -7.84 -7.23
C SER A 53 -6.12 -8.01 -6.68
N ALA A 54 -6.45 -7.20 -5.69
CA ALA A 54 -7.80 -7.07 -5.17
C ALA A 54 -8.07 -5.59 -4.80
N PRO A 55 -9.14 -4.98 -5.36
CA PRO A 55 -9.97 -5.50 -6.45
C PRO A 55 -9.15 -5.78 -7.71
N ALA A 56 -9.71 -6.47 -8.68
CA ALA A 56 -9.02 -6.70 -9.94
C ALA A 56 -8.74 -5.36 -10.64
N VAL A 57 -7.46 -5.09 -10.91
CA VAL A 57 -6.99 -3.86 -11.54
C VAL A 57 -6.17 -4.15 -12.79
N VAL A 58 -6.01 -3.16 -13.64
CA VAL A 58 -5.12 -3.21 -14.81
C VAL A 58 -4.07 -2.13 -14.65
N VAL A 59 -2.80 -2.52 -14.69
CA VAL A 59 -1.68 -1.57 -14.66
C VAL A 59 -1.69 -0.74 -15.96
N ARG A 60 -1.46 0.55 -15.86
CA ARG A 60 -1.35 1.44 -17.01
C ARG A 60 -0.10 1.09 -17.82
N GLU A 61 -0.24 1.08 -19.15
CA GLU A 61 0.84 0.72 -20.07
C GLU A 61 2.02 1.72 -20.05
N ASP A 62 1.75 2.99 -19.68
CA ASP A 62 2.73 4.06 -19.61
C ASP A 62 3.50 4.11 -18.28
N VAL A 63 3.22 3.20 -17.34
CA VAL A 63 3.89 3.16 -16.03
C VAL A 63 4.90 2.00 -15.97
N PRO A 64 6.19 2.30 -15.93
CA PRO A 64 7.23 1.29 -15.75
C PRO A 64 7.34 0.90 -14.28
N VAL A 65 6.52 -0.04 -13.81
CA VAL A 65 6.40 -0.45 -12.39
C VAL A 65 7.76 -0.72 -11.74
N ALA A 66 8.65 -1.43 -12.43
CA ALA A 66 9.98 -1.76 -11.91
C ALA A 66 10.92 -0.54 -11.74
N GLN A 67 10.51 0.65 -12.22
CA GLN A 67 11.24 1.91 -12.07
C GLN A 67 10.59 2.86 -11.05
N GLU A 68 9.45 2.47 -10.48
CA GLU A 68 8.81 3.23 -9.42
C GLU A 68 9.63 3.18 -8.12
N ASP A 69 9.75 4.30 -7.43
CA ASP A 69 10.57 4.41 -6.21
C ASP A 69 10.17 3.39 -5.13
N TRP A 70 8.86 3.17 -4.95
CA TRP A 70 8.34 2.21 -3.99
C TRP A 70 8.74 0.76 -4.32
N PHE A 71 8.83 0.42 -5.63
CA PHE A 71 9.23 -0.89 -6.09
C PHE A 71 10.75 -1.10 -5.88
N ILE A 72 11.55 -0.11 -6.28
CA ILE A 72 13.01 -0.12 -6.12
C ILE A 72 13.36 -0.24 -4.63
N GLN A 73 12.77 0.58 -3.76
CA GLN A 73 13.00 0.53 -2.31
C GLN A 73 12.66 -0.83 -1.70
N ALA A 74 11.53 -1.43 -2.09
CA ALA A 74 11.16 -2.76 -1.62
C ALA A 74 12.16 -3.83 -2.04
N MET A 75 12.66 -3.78 -3.28
CA MET A 75 13.64 -4.73 -3.80
C MET A 75 15.04 -4.55 -3.22
N GLU A 76 15.43 -3.31 -2.88
CA GLU A 76 16.76 -3.02 -2.30
C GLU A 76 16.80 -3.30 -0.79
N GLN A 77 15.69 -3.12 -0.08
CA GLN A 77 15.60 -3.26 1.38
C GLN A 77 14.51 -4.27 1.76
N THR A 78 14.72 -5.51 1.38
CA THR A 78 13.73 -6.59 1.41
C THR A 78 13.17 -6.91 2.81
N ALA A 79 13.89 -6.57 3.88
CA ALA A 79 13.45 -6.81 5.25
C ALA A 79 12.53 -5.71 5.81
N ASN A 80 12.26 -4.66 5.05
CA ASN A 80 11.57 -3.47 5.53
C ASN A 80 10.24 -3.24 4.79
N PHE A 81 9.31 -2.60 5.52
CA PHE A 81 8.18 -1.92 4.90
C PHE A 81 8.53 -0.49 4.53
N HIS A 82 8.10 -0.07 3.36
CA HIS A 82 8.30 1.27 2.84
C HIS A 82 6.96 1.99 2.76
N PHE A 83 6.82 3.07 3.50
CA PHE A 83 5.65 3.94 3.43
C PHE A 83 5.95 5.11 2.49
N GLY A 84 5.09 5.26 1.48
CA GLY A 84 5.11 6.42 0.60
C GLY A 84 4.45 7.64 1.25
N ARG A 85 4.63 8.80 0.60
CA ARG A 85 3.86 10.02 0.92
C ARG A 85 2.47 9.95 0.29
N PRO A 86 1.50 10.72 0.82
CA PRO A 86 0.18 10.81 0.22
C PRO A 86 0.29 11.24 -1.25
N LYS A 87 -0.38 10.52 -2.11
CA LYS A 87 -0.40 10.79 -3.55
C LYS A 87 -1.72 10.39 -4.17
N VAL A 88 -1.98 10.93 -5.34
CA VAL A 88 -3.07 10.44 -6.18
C VAL A 88 -2.63 9.12 -6.81
N GLN A 89 -3.43 8.06 -6.66
CA GLN A 89 -3.15 6.76 -7.28
C GLN A 89 -3.28 6.90 -8.82
N ARG A 90 -2.20 6.57 -9.53
CA ARG A 90 -2.14 6.64 -10.99
C ARG A 90 -1.51 5.41 -11.63
N LEU A 91 -1.23 4.38 -10.83
CA LEU A 91 -0.61 3.15 -11.30
C LEU A 91 -1.59 2.31 -12.13
N PHE A 92 -2.87 2.33 -11.76
CA PHE A 92 -3.90 1.52 -12.39
C PHE A 92 -4.76 2.33 -13.34
N GLN A 93 -5.36 1.65 -14.32
CA GLN A 93 -6.38 2.24 -15.18
C GLN A 93 -7.61 2.60 -14.35
N GLU A 94 -8.19 3.76 -14.62
CA GLU A 94 -9.38 4.21 -13.90
C GLU A 94 -10.54 3.22 -14.03
N GLN A 95 -11.10 2.88 -12.86
CA GLN A 95 -12.41 2.24 -12.77
C GLN A 95 -13.52 3.24 -12.39
N THR A 96 -13.13 4.43 -11.94
CA THR A 96 -14.03 5.52 -11.52
C THR A 96 -13.50 6.85 -12.05
N PRO A 97 -14.35 7.89 -12.22
CA PRO A 97 -13.93 9.19 -12.78
C PRO A 97 -12.99 10.00 -11.88
N GLN A 98 -12.60 9.50 -10.73
CA GLN A 98 -11.69 10.20 -9.80
C GLN A 98 -10.63 9.23 -9.30
N TYR A 99 -9.37 9.60 -9.50
CA TYR A 99 -8.26 8.89 -8.89
C TYR A 99 -8.25 9.09 -7.37
N PRO A 100 -8.23 8.01 -6.58
CA PRO A 100 -8.22 8.13 -5.13
C PRO A 100 -6.87 8.67 -4.61
N TRP A 101 -6.92 9.38 -3.49
CA TRP A 101 -5.74 9.70 -2.71
C TRP A 101 -5.38 8.51 -1.81
N VAL A 102 -4.13 8.11 -1.88
CA VAL A 102 -3.61 6.93 -1.17
C VAL A 102 -2.27 7.21 -0.48
N ILE A 103 -1.95 6.37 0.48
CA ILE A 103 -0.60 6.20 1.02
C ILE A 103 -0.18 4.77 0.67
N SER A 104 0.84 4.64 -0.17
CA SER A 104 1.34 3.33 -0.58
C SER A 104 2.24 2.73 0.48
N LEU A 105 2.01 1.47 0.79
CA LEU A 105 2.88 0.61 1.57
C LEU A 105 3.44 -0.47 0.65
N SER A 106 4.76 -0.60 0.57
CA SER A 106 5.40 -1.65 -0.23
C SER A 106 6.36 -2.49 0.59
N SER A 107 6.48 -3.76 0.22
CA SER A 107 7.42 -4.71 0.83
C SER A 107 7.78 -5.80 -0.15
N ALA A 108 9.03 -6.27 -0.11
CA ALA A 108 9.39 -7.48 -0.81
C ALA A 108 8.74 -8.70 -0.14
N VAL A 109 8.37 -9.67 -0.96
CA VAL A 109 7.81 -10.97 -0.53
C VAL A 109 8.51 -12.10 -1.29
N GLU A 110 8.67 -13.24 -0.65
CA GLU A 110 9.18 -14.44 -1.31
C GLU A 110 8.02 -15.20 -1.94
N LEU A 111 8.19 -15.54 -3.21
CA LEU A 111 7.24 -16.30 -4.01
C LEU A 111 7.86 -17.68 -4.29
N THR A 112 7.27 -18.73 -3.73
CA THR A 112 7.76 -20.11 -3.90
C THR A 112 6.90 -20.85 -4.91
N SER A 113 7.52 -21.44 -5.93
CA SER A 113 6.88 -22.35 -6.89
C SER A 113 7.69 -23.63 -6.99
N GLY A 114 7.20 -24.70 -6.35
CA GLY A 114 7.92 -25.95 -6.23
C GLY A 114 9.20 -25.78 -5.42
N THR A 115 10.36 -25.93 -6.05
CA THR A 115 11.70 -25.73 -5.44
C THR A 115 12.28 -24.34 -5.70
N ASP A 116 11.65 -23.55 -6.53
CA ASP A 116 12.15 -22.25 -6.95
C ASP A 116 11.53 -21.15 -6.09
N THR A 117 12.39 -20.29 -5.55
CA THR A 117 11.98 -19.09 -4.80
C THR A 117 12.47 -17.85 -5.53
N GLN A 118 11.59 -16.90 -5.75
CA GLN A 118 11.90 -15.61 -6.35
C GLN A 118 11.29 -14.48 -5.51
N LEU A 119 11.85 -13.29 -5.62
CA LEU A 119 11.28 -12.11 -4.96
C LEU A 119 10.16 -11.51 -5.82
N GLY A 120 9.14 -11.03 -5.14
CA GLY A 120 8.13 -10.15 -5.67
C GLY A 120 7.98 -8.92 -4.79
N VAL A 121 7.09 -8.01 -5.16
CA VAL A 121 6.76 -6.82 -4.36
C VAL A 121 5.27 -6.76 -4.15
N LEU A 122 4.88 -6.73 -2.88
CA LEU A 122 3.52 -6.44 -2.45
C LEU A 122 3.34 -4.94 -2.29
N LEU A 123 2.34 -4.39 -2.95
CA LEU A 123 1.89 -3.02 -2.82
C LEU A 123 0.52 -3.02 -2.16
N ILE A 124 0.35 -2.19 -1.13
CA ILE A 124 -0.93 -1.93 -0.46
C ILE A 124 -1.17 -0.43 -0.50
N ASP A 125 -2.20 0.00 -1.16
CA ASP A 125 -2.62 1.40 -1.16
C ASP A 125 -3.69 1.63 -0.10
N LEU A 126 -3.31 2.39 0.93
CA LEU A 126 -4.20 2.77 2.02
C LEU A 126 -5.02 3.98 1.61
N LYS A 127 -6.33 3.94 1.86
CA LYS A 127 -7.22 5.09 1.63
C LYS A 127 -6.79 6.27 2.50
N TYR A 128 -6.48 7.40 1.87
CA TYR A 128 -6.17 8.62 2.61
C TYR A 128 -7.34 9.08 3.48
N SER A 129 -8.58 8.87 3.04
CA SER A 129 -9.79 9.15 3.81
C SER A 129 -9.87 8.39 5.13
N ALA A 130 -9.38 7.15 5.18
CA ALA A 130 -9.34 6.38 6.42
C ALA A 130 -8.39 7.01 7.45
N LEU A 131 -7.26 7.56 6.99
CA LEU A 131 -6.35 8.32 7.85
C LEU A 131 -7.03 9.62 8.35
N GLU A 132 -7.72 10.33 7.48
CA GLU A 132 -8.47 11.54 7.85
C GLU A 132 -9.53 11.25 8.92
N ASP A 133 -10.27 10.15 8.80
CA ASP A 133 -11.29 9.77 9.77
C ASP A 133 -10.70 9.46 11.15
N ILE A 134 -9.53 8.83 11.19
CA ILE A 134 -8.80 8.57 12.43
C ILE A 134 -8.44 9.89 13.12
N PHE A 135 -7.84 10.85 12.39
CA PHE A 135 -7.36 12.10 12.97
C PHE A 135 -8.47 13.08 13.28
N ARG A 136 -9.55 13.11 12.48
CA ARG A 136 -10.72 13.96 12.71
C ARG A 136 -11.41 13.65 14.05
N ASN A 137 -11.33 12.39 14.49
CA ASN A 137 -11.92 11.95 15.76
C ASN A 137 -11.06 12.26 16.98
N ILE A 138 -9.82 12.76 16.80
CA ILE A 138 -8.96 13.19 17.91
C ILE A 138 -9.33 14.61 18.33
N LYS A 139 -10.06 14.74 19.43
CA LYS A 139 -10.42 16.05 20.02
C LYS A 139 -9.32 16.47 21.00
N LEU A 140 -8.56 17.50 20.65
CA LEU A 140 -7.56 18.09 21.54
C LEU A 140 -8.12 19.26 22.35
N SER A 141 -8.88 20.16 21.69
CA SER A 141 -9.55 21.33 22.28
C SER A 141 -10.48 21.95 21.22
N GLU A 142 -11.21 23.02 21.56
CA GLU A 142 -12.09 23.71 20.62
C GLU A 142 -11.36 24.29 19.39
N SER A 143 -10.07 24.61 19.52
CA SER A 143 -9.25 25.20 18.44
C SER A 143 -7.98 24.39 18.10
N GLY A 144 -7.79 23.22 18.71
CA GLY A 144 -6.64 22.37 18.45
C GLY A 144 -6.84 21.46 17.24
N TYR A 145 -5.79 21.23 16.48
CA TYR A 145 -5.77 20.24 15.39
C TYR A 145 -4.53 19.35 15.47
N VAL A 146 -4.60 18.19 14.80
CA VAL A 146 -3.50 17.22 14.68
C VAL A 146 -2.98 17.29 13.26
N TYR A 147 -1.67 17.23 13.10
CA TYR A 147 -1.02 17.00 11.83
C TYR A 147 0.04 15.89 11.98
N LEU A 148 0.40 15.26 10.88
CA LEU A 148 1.43 14.23 10.82
C LEU A 148 2.48 14.65 9.79
N MET A 149 3.75 14.55 10.19
CA MET A 149 4.90 14.76 9.30
C MET A 149 5.78 13.52 9.27
N ASP A 150 6.47 13.30 8.17
CA ASP A 150 7.55 12.34 8.08
C ASP A 150 8.83 12.88 8.77
N ARG A 151 9.88 12.05 8.76
CA ARG A 151 11.17 12.41 9.38
C ARG A 151 11.87 13.56 8.65
N ASP A 152 11.55 13.79 7.39
CA ASP A 152 12.12 14.84 6.55
C ASP A 152 11.32 16.15 6.65
N GLY A 153 10.23 16.16 7.44
CA GLY A 153 9.38 17.32 7.66
C GLY A 153 8.27 17.50 6.61
N ALA A 154 8.06 16.52 5.72
CA ALA A 154 6.95 16.57 4.77
C ALA A 154 5.63 16.19 5.46
N LEU A 155 4.57 16.91 5.14
CA LEU A 155 3.24 16.67 5.69
C LEU A 155 2.64 15.37 5.11
N ILE A 156 2.30 14.45 6.00
CA ILE A 156 1.55 13.22 5.66
C ILE A 156 0.05 13.44 5.88
N TYR A 157 -0.31 14.21 6.91
CA TYR A 157 -1.68 14.58 7.18
C TYR A 157 -1.76 16.01 7.72
N HIS A 158 -2.72 16.76 7.21
CA HIS A 158 -3.13 18.06 7.74
C HIS A 158 -4.64 18.23 7.52
N PRO A 159 -5.40 18.83 8.47
CA PRO A 159 -6.82 19.10 8.27
C PRO A 159 -7.12 19.92 7.00
N GLU A 160 -6.20 20.78 6.61
CA GLU A 160 -6.23 21.54 5.38
C GLU A 160 -5.38 20.83 4.32
N ARG A 161 -6.02 20.04 3.45
CA ARG A 161 -5.36 19.21 2.42
C ARG A 161 -4.46 19.98 1.47
N THR A 162 -4.77 21.26 1.22
CA THR A 162 -3.98 22.12 0.33
C THR A 162 -2.53 22.32 0.80
N LEU A 163 -2.24 22.00 2.05
CA LEU A 163 -0.89 22.06 2.63
C LEU A 163 -0.09 20.77 2.42
N ILE A 164 -0.72 19.73 1.93
CA ILE A 164 -0.07 18.45 1.61
C ILE A 164 0.32 18.50 0.14
N ALA A 165 1.57 18.79 -0.14
CA ALA A 165 2.12 18.90 -1.49
C ALA A 165 3.11 17.79 -1.79
#